data_f66cd340e193f32746daa35427c8859c
#
_entry.id   f66cd340e193f32746daa35427c8859c
#
_cell.length_a   1.000
_cell.length_b   1.000
_cell.length_c   1.000
_cell.angle_alpha   90.00
_cell.angle_beta   90.00
_cell.angle_gamma   90.00
#
_symmetry.space_group_name_H-M   'P 1'
#
loop_
_entity.id
_entity.type
_entity.pdbx_description
1 polymer ?
#
loop_
_entity_poly.entity_id
_entity_poly.type
_entity_poly.pdbx_seq_one_letter_code
_entity_poly.pdbx_strand_id
1 'polypeptide(L)'
;MSNAPRILYCHCQYAQIIPPEVKEAVLKKLSESGVAFDAVADLCEMSARQDPSLKRLADDGPVKIAACFPRAVKWLFHTAKADLPLDTAEVLNMRVQSAEEVCTALFTSELKANLPTGKVTASDTPKAIAAAQLA
;
A
#
# COMPACT_ATOMS: atom_id res chain seq x y z
N MET A 1 13.13 14.55 16.69
CA MET A 1 12.42 13.35 16.34
C MET A 1 11.54 13.52 15.14
N SER A 2 11.75 12.71 14.18
CA SER A 2 11.01 12.84 12.94
C SER A 2 9.64 12.20 13.05
N ASN A 3 8.60 12.91 12.56
CA ASN A 3 7.27 12.35 12.45
C ASN A 3 6.97 11.95 11.01
N ALA A 4 8.01 11.86 10.18
CA ALA A 4 7.80 11.48 8.79
C ALA A 4 7.23 10.07 8.71
N PRO A 5 6.23 9.83 7.84
CA PRO A 5 5.68 8.49 7.69
C PRO A 5 6.72 7.52 7.17
N ARG A 6 6.60 6.27 7.61
CA ARG A 6 7.43 5.21 7.07
C ARG A 6 6.95 4.87 5.66
N ILE A 7 7.84 4.29 4.89
CA ILE A 7 7.54 3.89 3.52
C ILE A 7 7.59 2.38 3.41
N LEU A 8 6.52 1.79 2.89
CA LEU A 8 6.44 0.36 2.60
C LEU A 8 6.21 0.19 1.11
N TYR A 9 7.06 -0.59 0.46
CA TYR A 9 6.97 -0.86 -0.97
C TYR A 9 6.64 -2.33 -1.19
N CYS A 10 5.60 -2.59 -1.98
CA CYS A 10 5.20 -3.95 -2.36
C CYS A 10 5.62 -4.20 -3.80
N HIS A 11 6.50 -5.19 -4.02
CA HIS A 11 7.01 -5.48 -5.36
C HIS A 11 6.00 -6.23 -6.23
N CYS A 12 4.97 -6.79 -5.61
CA CYS A 12 3.93 -7.52 -6.32
C CYS A 12 4.54 -8.66 -7.14
N GLN A 13 5.44 -9.41 -6.52
CA GLN A 13 6.26 -10.39 -7.21
C GLN A 13 5.43 -11.54 -7.77
N TYR A 14 4.46 -12.01 -7.00
CA TYR A 14 3.67 -13.18 -7.39
C TYR A 14 2.37 -12.81 -8.07
N ALA A 15 1.68 -11.79 -7.56
CA ALA A 15 0.41 -11.36 -8.15
C ALA A 15 0.61 -10.70 -9.51
N GLN A 16 1.69 -9.96 -9.68
CA GLN A 16 2.10 -9.34 -10.95
C GLN A 16 0.99 -8.48 -11.55
N ILE A 17 0.28 -7.74 -10.72
CA ILE A 17 -0.82 -6.90 -11.19
C ILE A 17 -0.43 -5.44 -11.36
N ILE A 18 0.80 -5.07 -10.98
CA ILE A 18 1.30 -3.72 -11.12
C ILE A 18 2.18 -3.66 -12.37
N PRO A 19 2.02 -2.63 -13.22
CA PRO A 19 2.88 -2.53 -14.41
C PRO A 19 4.35 -2.57 -14.03
N PRO A 20 5.15 -3.44 -14.66
CA PRO A 20 6.57 -3.59 -14.29
C PRO A 20 7.35 -2.29 -14.40
N GLU A 21 7.07 -1.47 -15.40
CA GLU A 21 7.80 -0.22 -15.58
C GLU A 21 7.54 0.76 -14.45
N VAL A 22 6.32 0.73 -13.86
CA VAL A 22 6.01 1.60 -12.74
C VAL A 22 6.71 1.12 -11.48
N LYS A 23 6.56 -0.17 -11.14
CA LYS A 23 7.14 -0.65 -9.89
C LYS A 23 8.65 -0.60 -9.91
N GLU A 24 9.27 -0.86 -11.06
CA GLU A 24 10.72 -0.78 -11.15
C GLU A 24 11.21 0.65 -11.04
N ALA A 25 10.50 1.60 -11.63
CA ALA A 25 10.86 3.01 -11.52
C ALA A 25 10.72 3.51 -10.09
N VAL A 26 9.66 3.11 -9.39
CA VAL A 26 9.47 3.49 -8.00
C VAL A 26 10.57 2.90 -7.13
N LEU A 27 10.86 1.63 -7.30
CA LEU A 27 11.90 0.97 -6.52
C LEU A 27 13.26 1.61 -6.76
N LYS A 28 13.56 1.94 -8.00
CA LYS A 28 14.83 2.58 -8.34
C LYS A 28 14.95 3.94 -7.65
N LYS A 29 13.89 4.74 -7.72
CA LYS A 29 13.92 6.05 -7.07
C LYS A 29 14.04 5.94 -5.56
N LEU A 30 13.37 4.98 -4.95
CA LEU A 30 13.50 4.74 -3.51
C LEU A 30 14.93 4.35 -3.16
N SER A 31 15.52 3.46 -3.94
CA SER A 31 16.88 3.00 -3.68
C SER A 31 17.91 4.12 -3.82
N GLU A 32 17.67 5.05 -4.73
CA GLU A 32 18.60 6.14 -4.99
C GLU A 32 18.40 7.33 -4.07
N SER A 33 17.26 7.40 -3.37
CA SER A 33 16.89 8.60 -2.60
C SER A 33 17.65 8.74 -1.29
N GLY A 34 18.18 7.65 -0.76
CA GLY A 34 18.75 7.66 0.57
C GLY A 34 17.73 7.63 1.71
N VAL A 35 16.44 7.57 1.37
CA VAL A 35 15.38 7.50 2.37
C VAL A 35 15.18 6.05 2.76
N ALA A 36 15.02 5.80 4.06
CA ALA A 36 14.78 4.44 4.56
C ALA A 36 13.38 3.98 4.14
N PHE A 37 13.30 2.73 3.70
CA PHE A 37 12.01 2.15 3.37
C PHE A 37 12.05 0.64 3.57
N ASP A 38 10.86 0.05 3.79
CA ASP A 38 10.71 -1.39 3.84
C ASP A 38 10.20 -1.86 2.48
N ALA A 39 10.78 -2.94 1.99
CA ALA A 39 10.33 -3.55 0.75
C ALA A 39 9.91 -4.99 1.01
N VAL A 40 8.74 -5.35 0.51
CA VAL A 40 8.26 -6.73 0.62
C VAL A 40 8.03 -7.28 -0.78
N ALA A 41 8.21 -8.59 -0.92
CA ALA A 41 8.05 -9.22 -2.24
C ALA A 41 6.59 -9.18 -2.69
N ASP A 42 5.65 -9.43 -1.81
CA ASP A 42 4.24 -9.49 -2.20
C ASP A 42 3.35 -9.50 -0.97
N LEU A 43 2.56 -8.44 -0.81
CA LEU A 43 1.63 -8.34 0.31
C LEU A 43 0.52 -9.39 0.24
N CYS A 44 0.07 -9.72 -0.97
CA CYS A 44 -0.97 -10.73 -1.14
C CYS A 44 -0.50 -12.08 -0.61
N GLU A 45 0.73 -12.45 -0.92
CA GLU A 45 1.29 -13.70 -0.47
C GLU A 45 1.50 -13.69 1.04
N MET A 46 1.98 -12.58 1.58
CA MET A 46 2.16 -12.46 3.02
C MET A 46 0.84 -12.57 3.76
N SER A 47 -0.22 -11.97 3.22
CA SER A 47 -1.54 -12.06 3.81
C SER A 47 -2.07 -13.49 3.77
N ALA A 48 -1.86 -14.18 2.64
CA ALA A 48 -2.36 -15.54 2.48
C ALA A 48 -1.76 -16.48 3.51
N ARG A 49 -0.49 -16.30 3.89
CA ARG A 49 0.14 -17.13 4.89
C ARG A 49 0.16 -16.51 6.27
N GLN A 50 -0.55 -15.39 6.43
CA GLN A 50 -0.70 -14.67 7.70
C GLN A 50 0.65 -14.38 8.36
N ASP A 51 1.54 -13.79 7.58
CA ASP A 51 2.89 -13.47 8.03
C ASP A 51 2.84 -12.47 9.20
N PRO A 52 3.44 -12.80 10.34
CA PRO A 52 3.39 -11.90 11.50
C PRO A 52 4.08 -10.56 11.26
N SER A 53 4.92 -10.45 10.25
CA SER A 53 5.55 -9.17 9.92
C SER A 53 4.52 -8.10 9.55
N LEU A 54 3.35 -8.50 9.03
CA LEU A 54 2.31 -7.55 8.69
C LEU A 54 1.83 -6.77 9.90
N LYS A 55 1.71 -7.42 11.06
CA LYS A 55 1.30 -6.72 12.26
C LYS A 55 2.33 -5.69 12.68
N ARG A 56 3.60 -6.03 12.60
CA ARG A 56 4.66 -5.07 12.90
C ARG A 56 4.60 -3.89 11.95
N LEU A 57 4.41 -4.14 10.67
CA LEU A 57 4.32 -3.07 9.68
C LEU A 57 3.10 -2.18 9.94
N ALA A 58 1.99 -2.77 10.37
CA ALA A 58 0.78 -1.99 10.63
C ALA A 58 0.89 -1.17 11.91
N ASP A 59 1.60 -1.67 12.91
CA ASP A 59 1.62 -1.07 14.24
C ASP A 59 2.70 -0.01 14.42
N ASP A 60 3.58 0.17 13.46
CA ASP A 60 4.78 1.01 13.64
C ASP A 60 4.53 2.49 13.34
N GLY A 61 3.31 2.96 13.45
CA GLY A 61 3.00 4.38 13.28
C GLY A 61 2.61 4.72 11.85
N PRO A 62 2.65 6.02 11.50
CA PRO A 62 2.21 6.45 10.16
C PRO A 62 3.01 5.78 9.06
N VAL A 63 2.31 5.34 8.02
CA VAL A 63 2.96 4.61 6.92
C VAL A 63 2.34 4.99 5.59
N LYS A 64 3.22 5.14 4.58
CA LYS A 64 2.81 5.29 3.19
C LYS A 64 3.16 3.99 2.47
N ILE A 65 2.18 3.40 1.83
CA ILE A 65 2.33 2.08 1.21
C ILE A 65 2.20 2.21 -0.30
N ALA A 66 3.28 1.91 -1.01
CA ALA A 66 3.24 1.86 -2.47
C ALA A 66 2.87 0.44 -2.87
N ALA A 67 1.66 0.25 -3.36
CA ALA A 67 1.15 -1.08 -3.69
C ALA A 67 0.06 -0.97 -4.75
N CYS A 68 -1.10 -1.54 -4.48
CA CYS A 68 -2.23 -1.48 -5.40
C CYS A 68 -3.35 -0.63 -4.81
N PHE A 69 -4.60 -1.02 -5.01
CA PHE A 69 -5.73 -0.22 -4.55
C PHE A 69 -5.79 -0.14 -3.03
N PRO A 70 -6.15 1.02 -2.47
CA PRO A 70 -6.24 1.15 -1.01
C PRO A 70 -7.19 0.14 -0.37
N ARG A 71 -8.32 -0.14 -1.02
CA ARG A 71 -9.28 -1.11 -0.50
C ARG A 71 -8.67 -2.50 -0.42
N ALA A 72 -7.93 -2.89 -1.45
CA ALA A 72 -7.30 -4.19 -1.48
C ALA A 72 -6.21 -4.31 -0.41
N VAL A 73 -5.40 -3.28 -0.26
CA VAL A 73 -4.34 -3.29 0.75
C VAL A 73 -4.94 -3.37 2.15
N LYS A 74 -5.98 -2.59 2.41
CA LYS A 74 -6.65 -2.64 3.70
C LYS A 74 -7.15 -4.05 4.01
N TRP A 75 -7.75 -4.69 3.00
CA TRP A 75 -8.28 -6.05 3.16
C TRP A 75 -7.18 -7.07 3.44
N LEU A 76 -6.04 -6.94 2.76
CA LEU A 76 -4.94 -7.86 2.97
C LEU A 76 -4.43 -7.82 4.41
N PHE A 77 -4.29 -6.63 4.97
CA PHE A 77 -3.87 -6.50 6.37
C PHE A 77 -4.95 -7.01 7.32
N HIS A 78 -6.21 -6.71 7.02
CA HIS A 78 -7.32 -7.17 7.85
C HIS A 78 -7.40 -8.70 7.88
N THR A 79 -7.26 -9.34 6.73
CA THR A 79 -7.30 -10.80 6.64
C THR A 79 -6.18 -11.45 7.45
N ALA A 80 -5.04 -10.79 7.54
CA ALA A 80 -3.92 -11.29 8.32
C ALA A 80 -4.00 -10.90 9.79
N LYS A 81 -5.11 -10.31 10.21
CA LYS A 81 -5.34 -9.86 11.60
C LYS A 81 -4.34 -8.79 12.02
N ALA A 82 -4.02 -7.90 11.08
CA ALA A 82 -3.04 -6.85 11.29
C ALA A 82 -3.61 -5.52 10.77
N ASP A 83 -4.80 -5.15 11.25
CA ASP A 83 -5.52 -4.00 10.71
C ASP A 83 -4.68 -2.74 10.65
N LEU A 84 -4.71 -2.07 9.51
CA LEU A 84 -4.05 -0.78 9.34
C LEU A 84 -4.90 0.31 10.00
N PRO A 85 -4.26 1.24 10.73
CA PRO A 85 -4.99 2.39 11.25
C PRO A 85 -5.54 3.25 10.11
N LEU A 86 -6.81 3.66 10.25
CA LEU A 86 -7.47 4.40 9.17
C LEU A 86 -6.95 5.82 9.01
N ASP A 87 -6.43 6.41 10.07
CA ASP A 87 -6.02 7.80 10.05
C ASP A 87 -4.52 7.99 9.87
N THR A 88 -3.74 6.92 9.80
CA THR A 88 -2.28 7.03 9.67
C THR A 88 -1.71 6.17 8.54
N ALA A 89 -2.54 5.73 7.62
CA ALA A 89 -2.07 4.94 6.48
C ALA A 89 -2.51 5.58 5.18
N GLU A 90 -1.56 5.78 4.29
CA GLU A 90 -1.82 6.28 2.94
C GLU A 90 -1.31 5.23 1.95
N VAL A 91 -2.16 4.85 0.98
CA VAL A 91 -1.79 3.85 -0.03
C VAL A 91 -1.66 4.54 -1.38
N LEU A 92 -0.50 4.39 -2.00
CA LEU A 92 -0.24 4.88 -3.34
C LEU A 92 -0.46 3.72 -4.31
N ASN A 93 -1.31 3.96 -5.31
CA ASN A 93 -1.79 2.89 -6.18
C ASN A 93 -0.94 2.82 -7.46
N MET A 94 0.05 1.94 -7.46
CA MET A 94 0.94 1.79 -8.60
C MET A 94 0.28 1.16 -9.82
N ARG A 95 -0.97 0.71 -9.68
CA ARG A 95 -1.69 0.20 -10.84
C ARG A 95 -2.22 1.30 -11.74
N VAL A 96 -2.53 2.47 -11.16
CA VAL A 96 -3.16 3.56 -11.91
C VAL A 96 -2.38 4.85 -11.85
N GLN A 97 -1.48 5.03 -10.89
CA GLN A 97 -0.67 6.23 -10.78
C GLN A 97 0.68 6.02 -11.45
N SER A 98 1.24 7.10 -11.99
CA SER A 98 2.57 7.04 -12.58
C SER A 98 3.63 6.90 -11.49
N ALA A 99 4.83 6.44 -11.88
CA ALA A 99 5.92 6.34 -10.93
C ALA A 99 6.24 7.70 -10.33
N GLU A 100 6.15 8.77 -11.12
CA GLU A 100 6.43 10.11 -10.64
C GLU A 100 5.41 10.54 -9.58
N GLU A 101 4.13 10.29 -9.83
CA GLU A 101 3.09 10.60 -8.86
C GLU A 101 3.29 9.85 -7.56
N VAL A 102 3.59 8.57 -7.65
CA VAL A 102 3.79 7.74 -6.47
C VAL A 102 4.99 8.24 -5.67
N CYS A 103 6.11 8.49 -6.33
CA CYS A 103 7.32 8.93 -5.63
C CYS A 103 7.14 10.31 -5.01
N THR A 104 6.46 11.22 -5.69
CA THR A 104 6.20 12.54 -5.12
C THR A 104 5.43 12.40 -3.82
N ALA A 105 4.40 11.56 -3.81
CA ALA A 105 3.61 11.35 -2.59
C ALA A 105 4.41 10.64 -1.51
N LEU A 106 5.27 9.70 -1.89
CA LEU A 106 6.08 8.98 -0.91
C LEU A 106 7.08 9.87 -0.21
N PHE A 107 7.65 10.83 -0.94
CA PHE A 107 8.74 11.64 -0.40
C PHE A 107 8.28 12.89 0.32
N THR A 108 7.01 13.26 0.20
CA THR A 108 6.49 14.38 0.98
C THR A 108 6.27 13.95 2.42
N SER A 109 6.48 14.88 3.37
CA SER A 109 6.24 14.58 4.78
C SER A 109 4.77 14.56 5.14
N GLU A 110 3.92 15.08 4.27
CA GLU A 110 2.49 15.13 4.51
C GLU A 110 1.85 13.77 4.22
N LEU A 111 1.05 13.28 5.15
CA LEU A 111 0.33 12.01 4.97
C LEU A 111 -1.14 12.30 4.70
N LYS A 112 -1.66 11.73 3.63
CA LYS A 112 -3.07 11.87 3.27
C LYS A 112 -3.75 10.51 3.42
N ALA A 113 -4.24 10.22 4.61
CA ALA A 113 -4.88 8.94 4.89
C ALA A 113 -6.02 8.72 3.89
N ASN A 114 -6.01 7.55 3.25
CA ASN A 114 -6.97 7.28 2.18
C ASN A 114 -7.55 5.87 2.21
N LEU A 115 -7.48 5.19 3.33
CA LEU A 115 -8.11 3.88 3.44
C LEU A 115 -9.63 4.06 3.51
N PRO A 116 -10.39 3.18 2.84
CA PRO A 116 -11.85 3.24 2.93
C PRO A 116 -12.29 2.98 4.36
N THR A 117 -13.43 3.57 4.74
CA THR A 117 -13.88 3.53 6.13
C THR A 117 -14.46 2.20 6.56
N GLY A 118 -14.49 1.23 5.68
CA GLY A 118 -14.75 -0.15 6.09
C GLY A 118 -16.12 -0.67 5.76
N LYS A 119 -17.15 0.15 5.84
CA LYS A 119 -18.47 -0.35 5.54
C LYS A 119 -18.77 -0.30 4.07
N VAL A 120 -19.26 -1.40 3.54
CA VAL A 120 -19.69 -1.46 2.15
C VAL A 120 -21.11 -0.94 2.07
N THR A 121 -21.33 0.08 1.25
CA THR A 121 -22.68 0.60 1.01
C THR A 121 -23.22 0.05 -0.29
N ALA A 122 -24.53 0.23 -0.50
CA ALA A 122 -25.15 -0.22 -1.73
C ALA A 122 -24.51 0.45 -2.95
N SER A 123 -24.05 1.67 -2.82
CA SER A 123 -23.41 2.36 -3.92
C SER A 123 -22.05 1.79 -4.26
N ASP A 124 -21.38 1.17 -3.29
CA ASP A 124 -20.07 0.58 -3.52
C ASP A 124 -20.14 -0.81 -4.12
N THR A 125 -21.20 -1.54 -3.80
CA THR A 125 -21.24 -2.96 -4.05
C THR A 125 -21.19 -3.36 -5.51
N PRO A 126 -22.04 -2.81 -6.38
CA PRO A 126 -22.10 -3.40 -7.71
C PRO A 126 -20.91 -3.04 -8.58
N LYS A 127 -20.37 -1.86 -8.42
CA LYS A 127 -19.31 -1.41 -9.32
C LYS A 127 -17.99 -1.27 -8.61
N ALA A 128 -17.99 -0.54 -7.50
CA ALA A 128 -16.72 -0.25 -6.83
C ALA A 128 -16.07 -1.51 -6.30
N ILE A 129 -16.84 -2.38 -5.66
CA ILE A 129 -16.28 -3.60 -5.12
C ILE A 129 -15.89 -4.56 -6.23
N ALA A 130 -16.77 -4.75 -7.22
CA ALA A 130 -16.45 -5.64 -8.33
C ALA A 130 -15.20 -5.16 -9.05
N ALA A 131 -15.11 -3.87 -9.32
CA ALA A 131 -13.93 -3.32 -9.97
C ALA A 131 -12.69 -3.49 -9.11
N ALA A 132 -12.80 -3.23 -7.82
CA ALA A 132 -11.66 -3.37 -6.92
C ALA A 132 -11.21 -4.82 -6.78
N GLN A 133 -12.14 -5.75 -6.79
CA GLN A 133 -11.80 -7.16 -6.69
C GLN A 133 -11.22 -7.71 -7.97
N LEU A 134 -11.67 -7.21 -9.09
CA LEU A 134 -11.15 -7.63 -10.39
C LEU A 134 -9.84 -6.95 -10.71
N ALA A 135 -9.57 -5.86 -10.08
CA ALA A 135 -8.36 -5.08 -10.34
C ALA A 135 -7.11 -5.71 -9.76
#